data_96e9dfcaea8cb85eb42e2e55a40ba5b0
#
_entry.id   96e9dfcaea8cb85eb42e2e55a40ba5b0
#
_cell.length_a   1.000
_cell.length_b   1.000
_cell.length_c   1.000
_cell.angle_alpha   90.00
_cell.angle_beta   90.00
_cell.angle_gamma   90.00
#
_symmetry.space_group_name_H-M   'P 1'
#
loop_
_entity.id
_entity.type
_entity.pdbx_description
1 polymer ?
#
loop_
_entity_poly.entity_id
_entity_poly.type
_entity_poly.pdbx_seq_one_letter_code
_entity_poly.pdbx_strand_id
1 'polypeptide(L)'
;MTESQHKIVVFTTPTCPWCRRVKQYLQSNGYKFREVDVSRDEAAARDMVRRTGQMGVPVTLIDNQPIIGFDKARIDRLLGVRARSA
;
A
#
# COMPACT_ATOMS: atom_id res chain seq x y z
N MET A 1 -11.82 -0.65 -20.52
CA MET A 1 -11.50 -0.60 -20.12
C MET A 1 -11.05 -0.24 -19.40
N THR A 2 -10.87 0.07 -18.95
CA THR A 2 -10.44 0.51 -18.36
C THR A 2 -9.99 0.38 -17.48
N GLU A 3 -9.64 0.44 -17.01
CA GLU A 3 -9.27 0.24 -16.15
C GLU A 3 -8.29 0.69 -15.63
N SER A 4 -8.23 1.22 -14.82
CA SER A 4 -7.30 1.83 -14.31
C SER A 4 -6.33 1.00 -13.86
N GLN A 5 -5.22 1.09 -14.23
CA GLN A 5 -4.29 0.29 -13.86
C GLN A 5 -3.38 0.96 -12.97
N HIS A 6 -3.54 1.10 -11.74
CA HIS A 6 -2.62 1.67 -10.78
C HIS A 6 -1.56 0.66 -10.42
N LYS A 7 -0.34 1.13 -10.24
CA LYS A 7 0.72 0.27 -9.80
C LYS A 7 0.76 0.35 -8.30
N ILE A 8 0.44 -0.70 -7.62
CA ILE A 8 0.33 -0.71 -6.17
C ILE A 8 1.29 -1.72 -5.57
N VAL A 9 2.12 -1.26 -4.64
CA VAL A 9 3.05 -2.12 -3.93
C VAL A 9 2.84 -1.89 -2.44
N VAL A 10 2.72 -2.96 -1.67
CA VAL A 10 2.52 -2.85 -0.22
C VAL A 10 3.72 -3.48 0.47
N PHE A 11 4.45 -2.70 1.25
CA PHE A 11 5.57 -3.20 2.04
C PHE A 11 5.02 -3.67 3.37
N THR A 12 5.31 -4.91 3.73
CA THR A 12 4.71 -5.54 4.91
C THR A 12 5.74 -6.32 5.70
N THR A 13 5.33 -6.82 6.85
CA THR A 13 6.05 -7.85 7.57
C THR A 13 5.03 -8.91 7.99
N PRO A 14 5.47 -10.12 8.32
CA PRO A 14 4.53 -11.20 8.63
C PRO A 14 3.65 -10.97 9.85
N THR A 15 4.11 -10.15 10.78
CA THR A 15 3.37 -9.98 12.02
C THR A 15 2.77 -8.60 12.17
N CYS A 16 2.37 -8.00 11.10
CA CYS A 16 1.84 -6.65 11.13
C CYS A 16 0.32 -6.64 10.93
N PRO A 17 -0.46 -6.37 11.96
CA PRO A 17 -1.92 -6.37 11.81
C PRO A 17 -2.41 -5.29 10.87
N TRP A 18 -1.76 -4.11 10.90
CA TRP A 18 -2.18 -3.02 10.02
C TRP A 18 -1.86 -3.31 8.56
N CYS A 19 -0.79 -4.08 8.30
CA CYS A 19 -0.50 -4.51 6.96
C CYS A 19 -1.63 -5.37 6.42
N ARG A 20 -2.18 -6.24 7.29
CA ARG A 20 -3.27 -7.08 6.89
C ARG A 20 -4.50 -6.25 6.56
N ARG A 21 -4.75 -5.20 7.33
CA ARG A 21 -5.90 -4.34 7.08
C ARG A 21 -5.79 -3.62 5.75
N VAL A 22 -4.60 -3.11 5.43
CA VAL A 22 -4.39 -2.44 4.14
C VAL A 22 -4.65 -3.42 3.00
N LYS A 23 -4.12 -4.64 3.13
CA LYS A 23 -4.28 -5.61 2.07
C LYS A 23 -5.75 -5.99 1.88
N GLN A 24 -6.46 -6.16 2.99
CA GLN A 24 -7.87 -6.49 2.90
C GLN A 24 -8.66 -5.37 2.26
N TYR A 25 -8.32 -4.14 2.58
CA TYR A 25 -9.02 -3.00 2.02
C TYR A 25 -8.81 -2.93 0.52
N LEU A 26 -7.58 -3.12 0.06
CA LEU A 26 -7.30 -3.09 -1.37
C LEU A 26 -8.02 -4.23 -2.08
N GLN A 27 -8.01 -5.42 -1.50
CA GLN A 27 -8.66 -6.56 -2.10
C GLN A 27 -10.17 -6.38 -2.17
N SER A 28 -10.77 -5.83 -1.12
CA SER A 28 -12.21 -5.67 -1.10
C SER A 28 -12.67 -4.62 -2.10
N ASN A 29 -11.79 -3.75 -2.55
CA ASN A 29 -12.12 -2.78 -3.56
C ASN A 29 -11.67 -3.22 -4.95
N GLY A 30 -11.25 -4.47 -5.09
CA GLY A 30 -10.92 -5.00 -6.40
C GLY A 30 -9.56 -4.63 -6.94
N TYR A 31 -8.67 -4.10 -6.11
CA TYR A 31 -7.36 -3.72 -6.59
C TYR A 31 -6.36 -4.84 -6.40
N LYS A 32 -5.50 -5.02 -7.36
CA LYS A 32 -4.42 -5.97 -7.25
C LYS A 32 -3.18 -5.22 -6.84
N PHE A 33 -2.34 -5.84 -6.07
CA PHE A 33 -1.13 -5.21 -5.60
C PHE A 33 -0.04 -6.24 -5.45
N ARG A 34 1.20 -5.77 -5.36
CA ARG A 34 2.32 -6.61 -5.12
C ARG A 34 2.71 -6.44 -3.66
N GLU A 35 2.85 -7.52 -2.95
CA GLU A 35 3.25 -7.47 -1.56
C GLU A 35 4.73 -7.75 -1.44
N VAL A 36 5.44 -6.94 -0.69
CA VAL A 36 6.87 -7.12 -0.49
C VAL A 36 7.13 -7.22 1.00
N ASP A 37 7.69 -8.35 1.43
CA ASP A 37 7.98 -8.60 2.84
C ASP A 37 9.35 -8.04 3.14
N VAL A 38 9.40 -6.89 3.79
CA VAL A 38 10.67 -6.21 4.05
C VAL A 38 11.49 -6.88 5.13
N SER A 39 10.91 -7.84 5.84
CA SER A 39 11.68 -8.58 6.82
C SER A 39 12.59 -9.61 6.12
N ARG A 40 12.33 -9.90 4.86
CA ARG A 40 13.13 -10.83 4.12
C ARG A 40 13.89 -10.20 2.97
N ASP A 41 13.59 -8.97 2.62
CA ASP A 41 14.18 -8.33 1.47
C ASP A 41 14.82 -7.03 1.93
N GLU A 42 16.12 -7.07 2.17
CA GLU A 42 16.81 -5.90 2.67
C GLU A 42 16.84 -4.76 1.69
N ALA A 43 16.91 -5.04 0.41
CA ALA A 43 16.93 -3.99 -0.58
C ALA A 43 15.60 -3.25 -0.58
N ALA A 44 14.51 -4.01 -0.44
CA ALA A 44 13.18 -3.41 -0.38
C ALA A 44 13.03 -2.57 0.90
N ALA A 45 13.58 -3.05 2.00
CA ALA A 45 13.51 -2.31 3.25
C ALA A 45 14.24 -0.98 3.14
N ARG A 46 15.40 -0.99 2.49
CA ARG A 46 16.16 0.26 2.30
C ARG A 46 15.42 1.20 1.36
N ASP A 47 14.77 0.65 0.34
CA ASP A 47 14.01 1.47 -0.58
C ASP A 47 12.82 2.12 0.13
N MET A 48 12.16 1.37 0.98
CA MET A 48 11.04 1.89 1.76
C MET A 48 11.49 3.05 2.64
N VAL A 49 12.63 2.88 3.34
CA VAL A 49 13.15 3.93 4.20
C VAL A 49 13.52 5.16 3.36
N ARG A 50 14.10 4.93 2.19
CA ARG A 50 14.48 6.05 1.36
C ARG A 50 13.26 6.84 0.92
N ARG A 51 12.16 6.17 0.66
CA ARG A 51 10.95 6.84 0.18
C ARG A 51 10.15 7.50 1.30
N THR A 52 10.22 6.99 2.52
CA THR A 52 9.37 7.46 3.60
C THR A 52 10.14 8.15 4.73
N GLY A 53 11.44 7.89 4.82
CA GLY A 53 12.22 8.43 5.93
C GLY A 53 12.08 7.64 7.21
N GLN A 54 11.42 6.49 7.17
CA GLN A 54 11.24 5.72 8.38
C GLN A 54 11.13 4.24 8.07
N MET A 55 11.24 3.43 9.09
CA MET A 55 11.21 2.01 8.93
C MET A 55 9.87 1.36 9.23
N GLY A 56 8.83 2.04 9.38
CA GLY A 56 7.57 1.42 9.78
C GLY A 56 6.83 0.77 8.64
N VAL A 57 6.03 -0.24 8.95
CA VAL A 57 5.11 -0.86 8.00
C VAL A 57 3.70 -0.72 8.55
N PRO A 58 2.68 -0.75 7.72
CA PRO A 58 2.73 -0.93 6.28
C PRO A 58 3.07 0.38 5.56
N VAL A 59 3.65 0.27 4.39
CA VAL A 59 3.80 1.42 3.51
C VAL A 59 3.25 0.97 2.16
N THR A 60 2.38 1.75 1.58
CA THR A 60 1.79 1.43 0.29
C THR A 60 2.26 2.45 -0.72
N LEU A 61 2.79 1.96 -1.84
CA LEU A 61 3.14 2.85 -2.94
C LEU A 61 2.04 2.74 -3.96
N ILE A 62 1.42 3.86 -4.27
CA ILE A 62 0.42 3.91 -5.33
C ILE A 62 0.97 4.83 -6.39
N ASP A 63 1.32 4.27 -7.52
CA ASP A 63 1.94 5.00 -8.61
C ASP A 63 3.13 5.81 -8.10
N ASN A 64 3.94 5.15 -7.26
CA ASN A 64 5.15 5.72 -6.66
C ASN A 64 4.92 6.74 -5.57
N GLN A 65 3.69 6.92 -5.11
CA GLN A 65 3.44 7.83 -4.01
C GLN A 65 3.28 7.05 -2.73
N PRO A 66 4.10 7.28 -1.72
CA PRO A 66 4.06 6.48 -0.49
C PRO A 66 2.96 6.92 0.45
N ILE A 67 2.28 5.93 1.03
CA ILE A 67 1.29 6.17 2.05
C ILE A 67 1.74 5.38 3.25
N ILE A 68 1.96 6.05 4.38
CA ILE A 68 2.44 5.42 5.58
C ILE A 68 1.27 5.01 6.44
N GLY A 69 1.24 3.77 6.86
CA GLY A 69 0.16 3.25 7.70
C GLY A 69 -1.10 2.99 6.90
N PHE A 70 -2.20 2.83 7.59
CA PHE A 70 -3.48 2.61 6.92
C PHE A 70 -4.21 3.94 6.86
N ASP A 71 -3.96 4.68 5.83
CA ASP A 71 -4.59 5.98 5.63
C ASP A 71 -5.61 5.83 4.52
N LYS A 72 -6.80 5.39 4.90
CA LYS A 72 -7.85 5.09 3.95
C LYS A 72 -8.20 6.27 3.08
N ALA A 73 -8.27 7.46 3.65
CA ALA A 73 -8.64 8.64 2.88
C ALA A 73 -7.63 8.93 1.78
N ARG A 74 -6.35 8.76 2.08
CA ARG A 74 -5.34 9.02 1.09
C ARG A 74 -5.29 7.93 0.04
N ILE A 75 -5.50 6.68 0.44
CA ILE A 75 -5.58 5.57 -0.50
C ILE A 75 -6.73 5.83 -1.47
N ASP A 76 -7.88 6.19 -0.94
CA ASP A 76 -9.05 6.45 -1.77
C ASP A 76 -8.79 7.57 -2.74
N ARG A 77 -8.14 8.62 -2.28
CA ARG A 77 -7.88 9.75 -3.14
C ARG A 77 -6.92 9.37 -4.28
N LEU A 78 -5.87 8.65 -3.97
CA LEU A 78 -4.90 8.29 -5.00
C LEU A 78 -5.44 7.26 -5.97
N LEU A 79 -6.31 6.37 -5.53
CA LEU A 79 -6.88 5.36 -6.40
C LEU A 79 -8.16 5.81 -7.07
N GLY A 80 -8.71 6.93 -6.66
CA GLY A 80 -9.95 7.41 -7.23
C GLY A 80 -11.17 6.64 -6.75
N VAL A 81 -11.06 6.01 -5.58
CA VAL A 81 -12.20 5.31 -5.02
C VAL A 81 -13.16 6.36 -4.53
N ARG A 82 -14.41 6.50 -5.16
CA ARG A 82 -15.23 7.49 -4.80
C ARG A 82 -15.99 7.00 -3.75
N ALA A 83 -16.46 7.55 -3.01
CA ALA A 83 -17.11 7.18 -1.94
C ALA A 83 -18.23 6.51 -2.31
N ARG A 84 -18.37 5.82 -2.91
CA ARG A 84 -19.36 5.21 -3.35
C ARG A 84 -20.31 5.26 -2.42
N SER A 85 -20.24 5.52 -1.59
CA SER A 85 -21.10 5.60 -0.82
C SER A 85 -21.71 6.49 -0.85
N ALA A 86 -21.45 6.98 -1.26
CA ALA A 86 -22.03 8.00 -1.30
C ALA A 86 -23.07 7.70 -1.24
#